data_cbb123a05f1cd2e36b8990067420bcfe
#
_entry.id   cbb123a05f1cd2e36b8990067420bcfe
#
_cell.length_a   1.000
_cell.length_b   1.000
_cell.length_c   1.000
_cell.angle_alpha   90.00
_cell.angle_beta   90.00
_cell.angle_gamma   90.00
#
_symmetry.space_group_name_H-M   'P 1'
#
loop_
_entity.id
_entity.type
_entity.pdbx_description
1 polymer ?
#
loop_
_entity_poly.entity_id
_entity_poly.type
_entity_poly.pdbx_seq_one_letter_code
_entity_poly.pdbx_strand_id
1 'polypeptide(L)'
;MKFTRHAKVRQRQRGWSDRMVGILLEWGRLEPAPGGAVRVFLGKREAQKIDEEISAFRKLVERAKGGSMVIKDDCVLTLCWNSWRAKRKGGWR
;
A
#
# COMPACT_ATOMS: atom_id res chain seq x y z
N MET A 1 -2.55 -8.34 -16.39
CA MET A 1 -1.66 -7.90 -17.47
C MET A 1 -0.90 -9.07 -18.04
N LYS A 2 -0.75 -9.07 -19.36
CA LYS A 2 -0.08 -10.19 -20.01
C LYS A 2 1.40 -9.95 -20.18
N PHE A 3 2.18 -11.00 -19.96
CA PHE A 3 3.62 -10.95 -20.16
C PHE A 3 3.98 -11.80 -21.35
N THR A 4 4.83 -11.30 -22.21
CA THR A 4 5.39 -12.11 -23.29
C THR A 4 6.36 -13.11 -22.67
N ARG A 5 6.71 -14.14 -23.44
CA ARG A 5 7.69 -15.12 -23.00
C ARG A 5 9.02 -14.43 -22.68
N HIS A 6 9.42 -13.51 -23.53
CA HIS A 6 10.66 -12.77 -23.33
C HIS A 6 10.62 -12.00 -22.02
N ALA A 7 9.51 -11.34 -21.72
CA ALA A 7 9.38 -10.57 -20.49
C ALA A 7 9.44 -11.48 -19.25
N LYS A 8 8.83 -12.66 -19.32
CA LYS A 8 8.88 -13.59 -18.20
C LYS A 8 10.30 -14.08 -17.94
N VAL A 9 11.03 -14.37 -19.01
CA VAL A 9 12.42 -14.80 -18.86
C VAL A 9 13.26 -13.70 -18.24
N ARG A 10 13.08 -12.45 -18.70
CA ARG A 10 13.82 -11.32 -18.16
C ARG A 10 13.47 -11.05 -16.71
N GLN A 11 12.19 -11.19 -16.35
CA GLN A 11 11.76 -11.01 -14.97
C GLN A 11 12.52 -11.96 -14.06
N ARG A 12 12.60 -13.22 -14.46
CA ARG A 12 13.29 -14.23 -13.67
C ARG A 12 14.79 -13.99 -13.63
N GLN A 13 15.38 -13.69 -14.77
CA GLN A 13 16.82 -13.47 -14.85
C GLN A 13 17.28 -12.27 -14.01
N ARG A 14 16.46 -11.26 -13.89
CA ARG A 14 16.84 -10.03 -13.20
C ARG A 14 16.26 -9.90 -11.80
N GLY A 15 15.66 -10.98 -11.30
CA GLY A 15 15.20 -11.00 -9.92
C GLY A 15 14.00 -10.13 -9.61
N TRP A 16 13.12 -9.92 -10.60
CA TRP A 16 11.93 -9.11 -10.38
C TRP A 16 10.81 -9.98 -9.84
N SER A 17 10.30 -9.64 -8.66
CA SER A 17 9.12 -10.34 -8.15
C SER A 17 7.86 -9.73 -8.74
N ASP A 18 6.76 -10.46 -8.65
CA ASP A 18 5.47 -9.95 -9.12
C ASP A 18 5.06 -8.71 -8.33
N ARG A 19 5.44 -8.65 -7.05
CA ARG A 19 5.12 -7.48 -6.24
C ARG A 19 5.87 -6.25 -6.71
N MET A 20 7.11 -6.41 -7.13
CA MET A 20 7.88 -5.30 -7.68
C MET A 20 7.24 -4.80 -8.97
N VAL A 21 6.77 -5.72 -9.81
CA VAL A 21 6.07 -5.35 -11.03
C VAL A 21 4.82 -4.55 -10.68
N GLY A 22 4.07 -4.99 -9.68
CA GLY A 22 2.88 -4.28 -9.24
C GLY A 22 3.17 -2.88 -8.77
N ILE A 23 4.27 -2.68 -8.05
CA ILE A 23 4.67 -1.37 -7.58
C ILE A 23 4.96 -0.43 -8.76
N LEU A 24 5.66 -0.93 -9.77
CA LEU A 24 5.93 -0.12 -10.95
C LEU A 24 4.64 0.26 -11.67
N LEU A 25 3.72 -0.68 -11.80
CA LEU A 25 2.47 -0.40 -12.50
C LEU A 25 1.62 0.61 -11.76
N GLU A 26 1.66 0.59 -10.45
CA GLU A 26 0.85 1.49 -9.66
C GLU A 26 1.48 2.86 -9.44
N TRP A 27 2.77 2.89 -9.23
CA TRP A 27 3.45 4.11 -8.82
C TRP A 27 4.43 4.68 -9.84
N GLY A 28 4.74 3.92 -10.87
CA GLY A 28 5.74 4.33 -11.84
C GLY A 28 5.25 5.48 -12.71
N ARG A 29 6.20 6.21 -13.26
CA ARG A 29 5.93 7.31 -14.17
C ARG A 29 5.87 6.76 -15.59
N LEU A 30 4.87 7.17 -16.34
CA LEU A 30 4.72 6.73 -17.72
C LEU A 30 5.51 7.63 -18.66
N GLU A 31 6.25 7.02 -19.55
CA GLU A 31 7.05 7.72 -20.55
C GLU A 31 6.82 7.11 -21.91
N PRO A 32 6.85 7.89 -22.98
CA PRO A 32 6.73 7.34 -24.32
C PRO A 32 7.94 6.47 -24.64
N ALA A 33 7.71 5.42 -25.40
CA ALA A 33 8.78 4.55 -25.87
C ALA A 33 8.60 4.33 -27.37
N PRO A 34 9.66 3.90 -28.07
CA PRO A 34 9.57 3.69 -29.51
C PRO A 34 8.48 2.67 -29.88
N GLY A 35 7.91 2.85 -31.07
CA GLY A 35 6.92 1.91 -31.59
C GLY A 35 5.56 2.01 -30.94
N GLY A 36 5.22 3.16 -30.38
CA GLY A 36 3.93 3.34 -29.74
C GLY A 36 3.80 2.69 -28.38
N ALA A 37 4.90 2.19 -27.84
CA ALA A 37 4.91 1.56 -26.53
C ALA A 37 5.01 2.62 -25.43
N VAL A 38 4.85 2.17 -24.20
CA VAL A 38 4.96 3.02 -23.04
C VAL A 38 5.99 2.41 -22.09
N ARG A 39 6.85 3.25 -21.55
CA ARG A 39 7.82 2.81 -20.56
C ARG A 39 7.31 3.23 -19.19
N VAL A 40 7.38 2.32 -18.23
CA VAL A 40 7.00 2.62 -16.85
C VAL A 40 8.29 2.66 -16.04
N PHE A 41 8.55 3.78 -15.40
CA PHE A 41 9.81 3.99 -14.70
C PHE A 41 9.59 4.41 -13.26
N LEU A 42 10.28 3.75 -12.33
CA LEU A 42 10.21 4.11 -10.94
C LEU A 42 11.55 4.73 -10.54
N GLY A 43 11.61 6.04 -10.57
CA GLY A 43 12.82 6.75 -10.24
C GLY A 43 12.84 7.23 -8.80
N LYS A 44 13.84 8.03 -8.47
CA LYS A 44 13.99 8.56 -7.13
C LYS A 44 12.79 9.38 -6.70
N ARG A 45 12.26 10.17 -7.60
CA ARG A 45 11.11 11.03 -7.29
C ARG A 45 9.90 10.20 -6.91
N GLU A 46 9.62 9.15 -7.67
CA GLU A 46 8.49 8.28 -7.38
C GLU A 46 8.71 7.52 -6.09
N ALA A 47 9.92 7.03 -5.87
CA ALA A 47 10.25 6.32 -4.65
C ALA A 47 10.10 7.22 -3.42
N GLN A 48 10.51 8.47 -3.54
CA GLN A 48 10.38 9.42 -2.44
C GLN A 48 8.93 9.72 -2.12
N LYS A 49 8.10 9.81 -3.16
CA LYS A 49 6.69 10.05 -2.98
C LYS A 49 6.03 8.88 -2.23
N ILE A 50 6.40 7.67 -2.58
CA ILE A 50 5.91 6.49 -1.89
C ILE A 50 6.31 6.54 -0.42
N ASP A 51 7.57 6.89 -0.16
CA ASP A 51 8.08 6.97 1.19
C ASP A 51 7.32 8.00 2.02
N GLU A 52 7.00 9.14 1.41
CA GLU A 52 6.23 10.17 2.09
C GLU A 52 4.82 9.68 2.43
N GLU A 53 4.20 8.94 1.52
CA GLU A 53 2.87 8.40 1.76
C GLU A 53 2.88 7.33 2.83
N ILE A 54 3.90 6.50 2.85
CA ILE A 54 4.03 5.48 3.88
C ILE A 54 4.22 6.15 5.25
N SER A 55 5.02 7.19 5.31
CA SER A 55 5.24 7.92 6.55
C SER A 55 3.96 8.57 7.05
N ALA A 56 3.20 9.17 6.13
CA ALA A 56 1.93 9.79 6.50
C ALA A 56 0.94 8.74 7.01
N PHE A 57 0.90 7.60 6.33
CA PHE A 57 0.01 6.53 6.75
C PHE A 57 0.40 6.01 8.13
N ARG A 58 1.70 5.85 8.37
CA ARG A 58 2.18 5.39 9.66
C ARG A 58 1.76 6.34 10.78
N LYS A 59 1.84 7.64 10.52
CA LYS A 59 1.41 8.62 11.50
C LYS A 59 -0.07 8.53 11.79
N LEU A 60 -0.88 8.28 10.77
CA LEU A 60 -2.31 8.10 10.97
C LEU A 60 -2.59 6.85 11.81
N VAL A 61 -1.87 5.77 11.54
CA VAL A 61 -2.02 4.55 12.32
C VAL A 61 -1.69 4.78 13.78
N GLU A 62 -0.63 5.54 14.04
CA GLU A 62 -0.26 5.84 15.42
C GLU A 62 -1.33 6.66 16.12
N ARG A 63 -1.96 7.57 15.39
CA ARG A 63 -3.02 8.38 15.97
C ARG A 63 -4.31 7.59 16.17
N ALA A 64 -4.56 6.62 15.31
CA ALA A 64 -5.77 5.80 15.40
C ALA A 64 -5.63 4.62 16.37
N LYS A 65 -4.40 4.35 16.78
CA LYS A 65 -4.15 3.20 17.63
C LYS A 65 -4.90 3.33 18.96
N GLY A 66 -5.55 2.28 19.37
CA GLY A 66 -6.35 2.29 20.58
C GLY A 66 -7.79 2.74 20.36
N GLY A 67 -8.11 3.12 19.13
CA GLY A 67 -9.47 3.51 18.82
C GLY A 67 -10.37 2.33 18.57
N SER A 68 -11.63 2.48 18.81
CA SER A 68 -12.61 1.46 18.50
C SER A 68 -13.91 2.11 18.06
N MET A 69 -14.69 1.37 17.30
CA MET A 69 -16.00 1.83 16.90
C MET A 69 -16.98 0.69 17.04
N VAL A 70 -18.22 1.03 17.32
CA VAL A 70 -19.28 0.05 17.39
C VAL A 70 -20.18 0.25 16.17
N ILE A 71 -20.39 -0.83 15.44
CA ILE A 71 -21.16 -0.79 14.19
C ILE A 71 -22.34 -1.72 14.28
N LYS A 72 -23.49 -1.25 13.83
CA LYS A 72 -24.66 -2.08 13.76
C LYS A 72 -25.48 -1.64 12.54
N ASP A 73 -25.95 -2.61 11.75
CA ASP A 73 -26.77 -2.36 10.57
C ASP A 73 -26.14 -1.32 9.63
N ASP A 74 -24.84 -1.48 9.40
CA ASP A 74 -24.07 -0.61 8.52
C ASP A 74 -23.99 0.83 9.01
N CYS A 75 -24.26 1.05 10.29
CA CYS A 75 -24.14 2.40 10.85
C CYS A 75 -23.13 2.39 11.98
N VAL A 76 -22.33 3.43 12.03
CA VAL A 76 -21.40 3.59 13.13
C VAL A 76 -22.17 4.23 14.28
N LEU A 77 -22.28 3.51 15.38
CA LEU A 77 -23.04 4.00 16.53
C LEU A 77 -22.22 4.88 17.43
N THR A 78 -20.95 4.55 17.59
CA THR A 78 -20.09 5.36 18.44
C THR A 78 -18.62 5.10 18.14
N LEU A 79 -17.79 6.03 18.56
CA LEU A 79 -16.35 5.92 18.42
C LEU A 79 -15.76 6.24 19.77
N CYS A 80 -14.77 5.49 20.19
CA CYS A 80 -14.13 5.78 21.47
C CYS A 80 -12.70 5.31 21.51
N TRP A 81 -11.98 5.79 22.48
CA TRP A 81 -10.60 5.41 22.70
C TRP A 81 -10.56 4.41 23.84
N ASN A 82 -10.20 3.18 23.51
CA ASN A 82 -10.19 2.13 24.48
C ASN A 82 -8.86 1.69 24.92
N SER A 83 -7.91 2.54 24.77
CA SER A 83 -6.57 2.14 25.08
C SER A 83 -6.44 1.59 26.49
N TRP A 84 -7.28 2.05 27.35
CA TRP A 84 -7.16 1.64 28.69
C TRP A 84 -7.73 0.32 28.95
N ARG A 85 -8.66 0.01 28.30
CA ARG A 85 -9.40 -1.01 28.67
C ARG A 85 -8.99 -2.18 28.19
N ALA A 86 -8.62 -2.09 27.13
CA ALA A 86 -8.22 -3.31 26.67
C ALA A 86 -7.51 -3.97 27.72
N LYS A 87 -7.00 -3.30 28.52
CA LYS A 87 -6.32 -3.83 29.45
C LYS A 87 -6.97 -4.32 30.53
N ARG A 88 -7.76 -4.09 30.85
CA ARG A 88 -8.36 -4.45 31.89
C ARG A 88 -8.81 -5.56 31.96
N LYS A 89 -8.97 -6.09 31.88
CA LYS A 89 -9.40 -6.97 31.98
C LYS A 89 -9.88 -7.63 31.30
N GLY A 90 -9.64 -7.84 30.96
CA GLY A 90 -10.00 -8.47 30.23
C GLY A 90 -11.17 -8.55 30.01
N GLY A 91 -11.56 -8.41 30.12
CA GLY A 91 -12.39 -8.48 29.79
C GLY A 91 -13.23 -7.91 29.41
N TRP A 92 -13.68 -7.81 29.43
CA TRP A 92 -14.37 -7.30 29.05
C TRP A 92 -15.06 -7.45 28.65
N ARG A 93 -15.17 -7.62 28.82
CA ARG A 93 -15.53 -7.77 28.52
C ARG A 93 -16.17 -7.79 28.12
#